data_e0bfe8bdfe4f42ec6ce7c6f5c30f96a5
#
_entry.id   e0bfe8bdfe4f42ec6ce7c6f5c30f96a5
#
_cell.length_a   1.000
_cell.length_b   1.000
_cell.length_c   1.000
_cell.angle_alpha   90.00
_cell.angle_beta   90.00
_cell.angle_gamma   90.00
#
_symmetry.space_group_name_H-M   'P 1'
#
loop_
_entity.id
_entity.type
_entity.pdbx_description
1 polymer ?
#
loop_
_entity_poly.entity_id
_entity_poly.type
_entity_poly.pdbx_seq_one_letter_code
_entity_poly.pdbx_strand_id
1 'polypeptide(L)'
;MTSAPKVFLDTNVLLDLFLEREGMDAAAQILDYGIKDRITVGVSYLSFANIAYVMRKWMPHQFLSPSLLQLSSLVNVLSMDDGQLHNAIMMEGPDFEDVLQYACALDHGYGLIVTRNKDHFNVRNGLSESFRPIPIMSPPEFLAWFSSVSPSPAP
;
A
#
# COMPACT_ATOMS: atom_id res chain seq x y z
N MET A 1 -24.84 4.59 -5.12
CA MET A 1 -23.54 5.28 -4.89
C MET A 1 -22.43 4.23 -4.82
N THR A 2 -21.43 4.37 -5.66
CA THR A 2 -20.23 3.56 -5.56
C THR A 2 -19.35 4.12 -4.45
N SER A 3 -18.89 3.25 -3.54
CA SER A 3 -17.91 3.63 -2.52
C SER A 3 -16.58 4.00 -3.18
N ALA A 4 -15.79 4.84 -2.50
CA ALA A 4 -14.44 5.19 -2.97
C ALA A 4 -13.59 3.91 -3.14
N PRO A 5 -12.78 3.83 -4.21
CA PRO A 5 -11.88 2.68 -4.40
C PRO A 5 -10.94 2.48 -3.21
N LYS A 6 -10.76 1.24 -2.80
CA LYS A 6 -9.84 0.87 -1.72
C LYS A 6 -8.48 0.50 -2.32
N VAL A 7 -7.48 1.32 -2.05
CA VAL A 7 -6.14 1.25 -2.63
C VAL A 7 -5.11 0.96 -1.53
N PHE A 8 -4.41 -0.14 -1.66
CA PHE A 8 -3.36 -0.54 -0.72
C PHE A 8 -2.00 -0.04 -1.24
N LEU A 9 -1.22 0.60 -0.38
CA LEU A 9 0.12 1.08 -0.72
C LEU A 9 1.19 0.18 -0.11
N ASP A 10 2.11 -0.28 -0.95
CA ASP A 10 3.30 -0.98 -0.52
C ASP A 10 4.33 -0.02 0.11
N THR A 11 5.19 -0.54 0.98
CA THR A 11 6.19 0.22 1.73
C THR A 11 7.07 1.08 0.82
N ASN A 12 7.51 0.56 -0.32
CA ASN A 12 8.44 1.29 -1.19
C ASN A 12 7.84 2.56 -1.80
N VAL A 13 6.52 2.61 -1.98
CA VAL A 13 5.82 3.83 -2.43
C VAL A 13 5.92 4.92 -1.35
N LEU A 14 5.72 4.52 -0.09
CA LEU A 14 5.82 5.43 1.05
C LEU A 14 7.27 5.87 1.31
N LEU A 15 8.23 4.97 1.11
CA LEU A 15 9.65 5.30 1.24
C LEU A 15 10.09 6.39 0.26
N ASP A 16 9.46 6.50 -0.90
CA ASP A 16 9.75 7.59 -1.84
C ASP A 16 9.45 8.96 -1.23
N LEU A 17 8.43 9.06 -0.37
CA LEU A 17 8.15 10.29 0.37
C LEU A 17 9.19 10.56 1.45
N PHE A 18 9.50 9.56 2.28
CA PHE A 18 10.42 9.71 3.41
C PHE A 18 11.86 9.99 2.96
N LEU A 19 12.26 9.42 1.82
CA LEU A 19 13.61 9.55 1.27
C LEU A 19 13.71 10.61 0.15
N GLU A 20 12.61 11.28 -0.16
CA GLU A 20 12.54 12.31 -1.21
C GLU A 20 13.10 11.81 -2.55
N ARG A 21 12.70 10.59 -2.94
CA ARG A 21 13.14 9.96 -4.19
C ARG A 21 12.24 10.37 -5.37
N GLU A 22 12.61 9.91 -6.57
CA GLU A 22 11.91 10.22 -7.82
C GLU A 22 10.40 9.99 -7.76
N GLY A 23 9.93 8.96 -7.07
CA GLY A 23 8.50 8.65 -6.93
C GLY A 23 7.74 9.51 -5.92
N MET A 24 8.37 10.49 -5.29
CA MET A 24 7.79 11.29 -4.21
C MET A 24 6.50 12.00 -4.64
N ASP A 25 6.49 12.63 -5.80
CA ASP A 25 5.34 13.41 -6.27
C ASP A 25 4.13 12.51 -6.54
N ALA A 26 4.34 11.35 -7.14
CA ALA A 26 3.26 10.39 -7.40
C ALA A 26 2.69 9.85 -6.08
N ALA A 27 3.54 9.47 -5.13
CA ALA A 27 3.11 9.01 -3.81
C ALA A 27 2.32 10.09 -3.06
N ALA A 28 2.80 11.33 -3.08
CA ALA A 28 2.11 12.47 -2.46
C ALA A 28 0.73 12.70 -3.09
N GLN A 29 0.61 12.57 -4.40
CA GLN A 29 -0.67 12.74 -5.10
C GLN A 29 -1.66 11.64 -4.72
N ILE A 30 -1.20 10.39 -4.58
CA ILE A 30 -2.05 9.28 -4.14
C ILE A 30 -2.58 9.54 -2.72
N LEU A 31 -1.72 9.97 -1.81
CA LEU A 31 -2.14 10.33 -0.45
C LEU A 31 -3.13 11.51 -0.45
N ASP A 32 -2.92 12.50 -1.30
CA ASP A 32 -3.84 13.64 -1.45
C ASP A 32 -5.24 13.19 -1.89
N TYR A 33 -5.32 12.20 -2.77
CA TYR A 33 -6.62 11.62 -3.14
C TYR A 33 -7.30 10.95 -1.94
N GLY A 34 -6.53 10.32 -1.05
CA GLY A 34 -7.05 9.78 0.19
C GLY A 34 -7.55 10.85 1.15
N ILE A 35 -6.79 11.93 1.31
CA ILE A 35 -7.16 13.09 2.16
C ILE A 35 -8.46 13.72 1.66
N LYS A 36 -8.68 13.74 0.35
CA LYS A 36 -9.88 14.30 -0.28
C LYS A 36 -11.04 13.29 -0.41
N ASP A 37 -10.93 12.14 0.25
CA ASP A 37 -11.95 11.09 0.24
C ASP A 37 -12.30 10.56 -1.16
N ARG A 38 -11.40 10.73 -2.14
CA ARG A 38 -11.59 10.21 -3.49
C ARG A 38 -11.24 8.73 -3.58
N ILE A 39 -10.34 8.27 -2.72
CA ILE A 39 -9.97 6.87 -2.53
C ILE A 39 -9.83 6.57 -1.03
N THR A 40 -9.90 5.31 -0.68
CA THR A 40 -9.56 4.84 0.67
C THR A 40 -8.16 4.23 0.63
N VAL A 41 -7.20 4.87 1.29
CA VAL A 41 -5.80 4.40 1.30
C VAL A 41 -5.58 3.48 2.50
N GLY A 42 -5.09 2.27 2.24
CA GLY A 42 -4.70 1.31 3.26
C GLY A 42 -3.20 1.07 3.26
N VAL A 43 -2.63 0.96 4.44
CA VAL A 43 -1.21 0.67 4.67
C VAL A 43 -1.10 -0.31 5.81
N SER A 44 -0.35 -1.41 5.62
CA SER A 44 -0.15 -2.37 6.69
C SER A 44 0.76 -1.78 7.78
N TYR A 45 0.54 -2.15 9.05
CA TYR A 45 1.44 -1.72 10.13
C TYR A 45 2.88 -2.25 9.91
N LEU A 46 3.05 -3.34 9.15
CA LEU A 46 4.35 -3.84 8.74
C LEU A 46 5.14 -2.76 7.98
N SER A 47 4.48 -1.97 7.13
CA SER A 47 5.12 -0.86 6.42
C SER A 47 5.70 0.20 7.37
N PHE A 48 5.05 0.46 8.50
CA PHE A 48 5.59 1.38 9.52
C PHE A 48 6.89 0.85 10.11
N ALA A 49 6.96 -0.45 10.42
CA ALA A 49 8.18 -1.08 10.90
C ALA A 49 9.31 -1.03 9.85
N ASN A 50 8.97 -1.28 8.59
CA ASN A 50 9.92 -1.26 7.48
C ASN A 50 10.45 0.16 7.22
N ILE A 51 9.59 1.17 7.24
CA ILE A 51 10.00 2.58 7.12
C ILE A 51 10.96 2.94 8.25
N ALA A 52 10.61 2.61 9.49
CA ALA A 52 11.46 2.88 10.64
C ALA A 52 12.82 2.18 10.52
N TYR A 53 12.84 0.95 10.07
CA TYR A 53 14.07 0.18 9.85
C TYR A 53 14.98 0.84 8.81
N VAL A 54 14.43 1.25 7.68
CA VAL A 54 15.19 1.91 6.61
C VAL A 54 15.67 3.28 7.05
N MET A 55 14.79 4.07 7.65
CA MET A 55 15.08 5.46 8.02
C MET A 55 16.08 5.60 9.16
N ARG A 56 16.30 4.55 9.98
CA ARG A 56 17.25 4.61 11.12
C ARG A 56 18.66 5.00 10.72
N LYS A 57 19.03 4.83 9.45
CA LYS A 57 20.36 5.20 8.94
C LYS A 57 20.54 6.70 8.80
N TRP A 58 19.45 7.44 8.65
CA TRP A 58 19.49 8.89 8.39
C TRP A 58 18.87 9.72 9.49
N MET A 59 18.00 9.11 10.32
CA MET A 59 17.18 9.85 11.26
C MET A 59 16.97 9.08 12.57
N PRO A 60 17.31 9.65 13.74
CA PRO A 60 16.94 9.07 15.02
C PRO A 60 15.43 8.93 15.17
N HIS A 61 14.98 7.92 15.92
CA HIS A 61 13.55 7.62 16.09
C HIS A 61 12.74 8.82 16.58
N GLN A 62 13.30 9.61 17.50
CA GLN A 62 12.61 10.78 18.06
C GLN A 62 12.22 11.83 17.02
N PHE A 63 12.95 11.90 15.89
CA PHE A 63 12.63 12.80 14.77
C PHE A 63 11.74 12.13 13.72
N LEU A 64 11.78 10.80 13.67
CA LEU A 64 10.97 10.02 12.73
C LEU A 64 9.52 9.84 13.23
N SER A 65 9.33 9.65 14.53
CA SER A 65 8.02 9.34 15.09
C SER A 65 6.92 10.38 14.81
N PRO A 66 7.18 11.70 14.77
CA PRO A 66 6.15 12.65 14.33
C PRO A 66 5.68 12.41 12.89
N SER A 67 6.60 12.07 11.99
CA SER A 67 6.25 11.77 10.58
C SER A 67 5.46 10.47 10.46
N LEU A 68 5.82 9.44 11.22
CA LEU A 68 5.04 8.19 11.27
C LEU A 68 3.64 8.42 11.84
N LEU A 69 3.53 9.24 12.88
CA LEU A 69 2.24 9.60 13.47
C LEU A 69 1.37 10.33 12.45
N GLN A 70 1.94 11.29 11.72
CA GLN A 70 1.24 12.01 10.66
C GLN A 70 0.76 11.04 9.58
N LEU A 71 1.62 10.13 9.09
CA LEU A 71 1.22 9.12 8.10
C LEU A 71 0.06 8.28 8.62
N SER A 72 0.11 7.84 9.89
CA SER A 72 -0.94 7.02 10.48
C SER A 72 -2.30 7.73 10.53
N SER A 73 -2.31 9.05 10.58
CA SER A 73 -3.55 9.84 10.57
C SER A 73 -4.12 10.06 9.16
N LEU A 74 -3.31 9.86 8.11
CA LEU A 74 -3.70 10.08 6.71
C LEU A 74 -4.20 8.81 6.01
N VAL A 75 -3.96 7.64 6.59
CA VAL A 75 -4.26 6.34 5.97
C VAL A 75 -5.00 5.43 6.93
N ASN A 76 -5.64 4.39 6.41
CA ASN A 76 -6.13 3.30 7.24
C ASN A 76 -4.99 2.34 7.54
N VAL A 77 -4.60 2.25 8.80
CA VAL A 77 -3.56 1.31 9.24
C VAL A 77 -4.17 -0.07 9.43
N LEU A 78 -3.64 -1.04 8.72
CA LEU A 78 -4.19 -2.40 8.66
C LEU A 78 -3.32 -3.36 9.46
N SER A 79 -3.95 -4.15 10.33
CA SER A 79 -3.29 -5.17 11.13
C SER A 79 -3.57 -6.57 10.60
N MET A 80 -2.79 -7.53 11.04
CA MET A 80 -3.00 -8.95 10.76
C MET A 80 -3.05 -9.72 12.07
N ASP A 81 -3.96 -10.69 12.15
CA ASP A 81 -4.05 -11.64 13.26
C ASP A 81 -3.29 -12.95 12.93
N ASP A 82 -3.28 -13.86 13.89
CA ASP A 82 -2.60 -15.16 13.76
C ASP A 82 -3.13 -15.98 12.57
N GLY A 83 -4.43 -15.99 12.36
CA GLY A 83 -5.06 -16.72 11.26
C GLY A 83 -4.67 -16.16 9.91
N GLN A 84 -4.64 -14.86 9.79
CA GLN A 84 -4.21 -14.15 8.58
C GLN A 84 -2.73 -14.40 8.28
N LEU A 85 -1.88 -14.38 9.30
CA LEU A 85 -0.47 -14.73 9.16
C LEU A 85 -0.30 -16.18 8.68
N HIS A 86 -1.04 -17.11 9.27
CA HIS A 86 -0.99 -18.53 8.86
C HIS A 86 -1.39 -18.69 7.39
N ASN A 87 -2.46 -18.02 6.95
CA ASN A 87 -2.89 -18.05 5.56
C ASN A 87 -1.82 -17.47 4.62
N ALA A 88 -1.16 -16.38 5.03
CA ALA A 88 -0.08 -15.78 4.25
C ALA A 88 1.12 -16.74 4.10
N ILE A 89 1.46 -17.48 5.15
CA ILE A 89 2.54 -18.48 5.11
C ILE A 89 2.24 -19.57 4.08
N MET A 90 0.98 -19.92 3.89
CA MET A 90 0.55 -20.92 2.92
C MET A 90 0.45 -20.41 1.48
N MET A 91 0.53 -19.10 1.27
CA MET A 91 0.55 -18.50 -0.06
C MET A 91 1.95 -18.57 -0.67
N GLU A 92 2.02 -18.52 -1.98
CA GLU A 92 3.29 -18.58 -2.71
C GLU A 92 3.58 -17.22 -3.38
N GLY A 93 4.83 -16.80 -3.33
CA GLY A 93 5.30 -15.59 -3.98
C GLY A 93 6.81 -15.48 -3.90
N PRO A 94 7.44 -14.61 -4.73
CA PRO A 94 8.90 -14.48 -4.79
C PRO A 94 9.54 -13.86 -3.54
N ASP A 95 8.77 -13.08 -2.77
CA ASP A 95 9.24 -12.41 -1.56
C ASP A 95 8.18 -12.52 -0.47
N PHE A 96 8.55 -13.05 0.71
CA PHE A 96 7.60 -13.32 1.78
C PHE A 96 7.02 -12.04 2.38
N GLU A 97 7.80 -10.96 2.47
CA GLU A 97 7.29 -9.68 2.94
C GLU A 97 6.18 -9.17 2.02
N ASP A 98 6.37 -9.27 0.71
CA ASP A 98 5.36 -8.86 -0.27
C ASP A 98 4.15 -9.79 -0.26
N VAL A 99 4.34 -11.09 0.04
CA VAL A 99 3.22 -12.00 0.28
C VAL A 99 2.40 -11.57 1.50
N LEU A 100 3.05 -11.15 2.58
CA LEU A 100 2.36 -10.60 3.76
C LEU A 100 1.57 -9.33 3.42
N GLN A 101 2.16 -8.44 2.65
CA GLN A 101 1.48 -7.22 2.18
C GLN A 101 0.26 -7.56 1.33
N TYR A 102 0.42 -8.50 0.40
CA TYR A 102 -0.69 -8.95 -0.43
C TYR A 102 -1.82 -9.58 0.39
N ALA A 103 -1.49 -10.47 1.31
CA ALA A 103 -2.47 -11.11 2.20
C ALA A 103 -3.21 -10.07 3.06
N CYS A 104 -2.49 -9.08 3.56
CA CYS A 104 -3.10 -7.98 4.32
C CYS A 104 -4.12 -7.21 3.48
N ALA A 105 -3.75 -6.84 2.25
CA ALA A 105 -4.65 -6.17 1.33
C ALA A 105 -5.90 -7.00 1.03
N LEU A 106 -5.70 -8.29 0.75
CA LEU A 106 -6.77 -9.24 0.44
C LEU A 106 -7.75 -9.36 1.60
N ASP A 107 -7.24 -9.59 2.82
CA ASP A 107 -8.06 -9.82 4.02
C ASP A 107 -8.87 -8.59 4.42
N HIS A 108 -8.39 -7.39 4.11
CA HIS A 108 -9.08 -6.14 4.38
C HIS A 108 -9.95 -5.66 3.22
N GLY A 109 -10.07 -6.44 2.14
CA GLY A 109 -10.94 -6.14 1.02
C GLY A 109 -10.44 -5.02 0.11
N TYR A 110 -9.13 -4.82 0.04
CA TYR A 110 -8.54 -3.86 -0.89
C TYR A 110 -8.48 -4.44 -2.29
N GLY A 111 -9.05 -3.71 -3.24
CA GLY A 111 -9.20 -4.17 -4.62
C GLY A 111 -8.06 -3.78 -5.56
N LEU A 112 -7.04 -3.09 -5.06
CA LEU A 112 -5.91 -2.62 -5.85
C LEU A 112 -4.69 -2.44 -4.96
N ILE A 113 -3.53 -2.88 -5.42
CA ILE A 113 -2.24 -2.66 -4.77
C ILE A 113 -1.39 -1.75 -5.66
N VAL A 114 -0.81 -0.71 -5.06
CA VAL A 114 0.15 0.17 -5.71
C VAL A 114 1.55 -0.12 -5.16
N THR A 115 2.47 -0.47 -6.04
CA THR A 115 3.86 -0.82 -5.70
C THR A 115 4.81 -0.41 -6.82
N ARG A 116 6.08 -0.18 -6.47
CA ARG A 116 7.16 0.02 -7.45
C ARG A 116 7.71 -1.31 -7.97
N ASN A 117 7.49 -2.42 -7.27
CA ASN A 117 8.04 -3.75 -7.56
C ASN A 117 6.94 -4.74 -7.93
N LYS A 118 6.28 -4.52 -9.07
CA LYS A 118 5.14 -5.33 -9.52
C LYS A 118 5.47 -6.83 -9.57
N ASP A 119 6.68 -7.19 -9.98
CA ASP A 119 7.09 -8.59 -10.12
C ASP A 119 7.15 -9.34 -8.78
N HIS A 120 7.38 -8.62 -7.67
CA HIS A 120 7.39 -9.20 -6.33
C HIS A 120 5.97 -9.60 -5.86
N PHE A 121 4.94 -9.02 -6.45
CA PHE A 121 3.53 -9.29 -6.11
C PHE A 121 2.89 -10.35 -6.98
N ASN A 122 3.67 -11.20 -7.65
CA ASN A 122 3.17 -12.39 -8.33
C ASN A 122 2.83 -13.48 -7.30
N VAL A 123 1.80 -13.21 -6.52
CA VAL A 123 1.36 -14.06 -5.40
C VAL A 123 0.31 -15.05 -5.90
N ARG A 124 0.43 -16.30 -5.46
CA ARG A 124 -0.51 -17.37 -5.79
C ARG A 124 -1.02 -18.00 -4.51
N ASN A 125 -2.30 -18.32 -4.50
CA ASN A 125 -2.91 -19.11 -3.45
C ASN A 125 -3.34 -20.45 -4.05
N GLY A 126 -2.48 -21.45 -3.93
CA GLY A 126 -2.72 -22.79 -4.46
C GLY A 126 -3.81 -23.57 -3.75
N LEU A 127 -4.40 -23.02 -2.68
CA LEU A 127 -5.41 -23.68 -1.86
C LEU A 127 -6.85 -23.33 -2.26
N SER A 128 -7.06 -22.41 -3.20
CA SER A 128 -8.40 -21.96 -3.56
C SER A 128 -8.58 -21.80 -5.07
N GLU A 129 -9.46 -22.59 -5.65
CA GLU A 129 -9.86 -22.46 -7.06
C GLU A 129 -10.62 -21.14 -7.33
N SER A 130 -11.12 -20.48 -6.28
CA SER A 130 -11.85 -19.22 -6.36
C SER A 130 -10.97 -18.00 -6.17
N PHE A 131 -9.65 -18.17 -6.03
CA PHE A 131 -8.72 -17.06 -5.84
C PHE A 131 -8.73 -16.11 -7.04
N ARG A 132 -9.00 -14.84 -6.76
CA ARG A 132 -8.96 -13.76 -7.75
C ARG A 132 -7.76 -12.86 -7.43
N PRO A 133 -6.78 -12.77 -8.34
CA PRO A 133 -5.64 -11.88 -8.10
C PRO A 133 -6.08 -10.42 -7.95
N ILE A 134 -5.51 -9.73 -6.97
CA ILE A 134 -5.68 -8.29 -6.85
C ILE A 134 -4.88 -7.61 -7.96
N PRO A 135 -5.45 -6.67 -8.73
CA PRO A 135 -4.69 -5.88 -9.70
C PRO A 135 -3.54 -5.12 -9.03
N ILE A 136 -2.38 -5.13 -9.69
CA ILE A 136 -1.16 -4.47 -9.22
C ILE A 136 -0.79 -3.38 -10.21
N MET A 137 -0.57 -2.16 -9.71
CA MET A 137 -0.17 -1.01 -10.52
C MET A 137 1.04 -0.32 -9.93
N SER A 138 1.88 0.26 -10.78
CA SER A 138 2.87 1.24 -10.33
C SER A 138 2.17 2.57 -9.99
N PRO A 139 2.82 3.46 -9.22
CA PRO A 139 2.22 4.77 -8.94
C PRO A 139 1.83 5.57 -10.19
N PRO A 140 2.67 5.69 -11.23
CA PRO A 140 2.24 6.36 -12.48
C PRO A 140 1.08 5.67 -13.18
N GLU A 141 1.07 4.34 -13.24
CA GLU A 141 -0.03 3.59 -13.84
C GLU A 141 -1.35 3.84 -13.09
N PHE A 142 -1.30 3.84 -11.76
CA PHE A 142 -2.46 4.13 -10.93
C PHE A 142 -2.99 5.54 -11.20
N LEU A 143 -2.13 6.55 -11.22
CA LEU A 143 -2.55 7.92 -11.47
C LEU A 143 -3.19 8.09 -12.84
N ALA A 144 -2.63 7.48 -13.88
CA ALA A 144 -3.19 7.50 -15.22
C ALA A 144 -4.55 6.81 -15.27
N TRP A 145 -4.66 5.63 -14.67
CA TRP A 145 -5.93 4.89 -14.60
C TRP A 145 -6.98 5.67 -13.83
N PHE A 146 -6.64 6.19 -12.65
CA PHE A 146 -7.60 6.89 -11.81
C PHE A 146 -8.11 8.19 -12.46
N SER A 147 -7.25 8.90 -13.16
CA SER A 147 -7.64 10.10 -13.92
C SER A 147 -8.63 9.77 -15.05
N SER A 148 -8.53 8.59 -15.64
CA SER A 148 -9.44 8.17 -16.73
C SER A 148 -10.82 7.75 -16.22
N VAL A 149 -10.92 7.18 -15.01
CA VAL A 149 -12.18 6.66 -14.46
C VAL A 149 -12.84 7.61 -13.46
N SER A 150 -12.09 8.57 -12.92
CA SER A 150 -12.56 9.55 -11.94
C SER A 150 -11.98 10.92 -12.28
N PRO A 151 -12.45 11.59 -13.34
CA PRO A 151 -11.95 12.90 -13.69
C PRO A 151 -12.12 13.87 -12.53
N SER A 152 -11.18 14.80 -12.40
CA SER A 152 -11.26 15.85 -11.38
C SER A 152 -12.59 16.60 -11.52
N PRO A 153 -13.24 16.93 -10.39
CA PRO A 153 -14.42 17.77 -10.45
C PRO A 153 -14.10 19.09 -11.19
N ALA A 154 -15.04 19.58 -12.00
CA ALA A 154 -14.88 20.85 -12.70
C ALA A 154 -14.56 21.96 -11.68
N PRO A 155 -13.70 22.94 -12.04
CA PRO A 155 -13.37 24.06 -11.16
C PRO A 155 -14.58 24.90 -10.81
#